data_d50c6c361b1b05023624a62a7949a738
#
_entry.id   d50c6c361b1b05023624a62a7949a738
#
_cell.length_a   1.000
_cell.length_b   1.000
_cell.length_c   1.000
_cell.angle_alpha   90.00
_cell.angle_beta   90.00
_cell.angle_gamma   90.00
#
_symmetry.space_group_name_H-M   'P 1'
#
loop_
_entity.id
_entity.type
_entity.pdbx_description
1 polymer ?
#
loop_
_entity_poly.entity_id
_entity_poly.type
_entity_poly.pdbx_seq_one_letter_code
_entity_poly.pdbx_strand_id
1 'polypeptide(L)'
;MDNRAIGVFDSGLGGLTAVKELHRLLPNEDIIYLGDTGRVPYGSRSRETIIKYAQQDIDFLLTKDIKLVLAACGTVSSTLPKEISSKLPVPYADIVQPAAQQACALTSGGRIGVVGTNATLRSNAFGKAIRSIRADVRVFGNPCPLLVHLVEAGMVQPDNQITSLTVQMYLEPLMREKIDTLILGCTHYPLLYDIFNRLLGYQVTLIDPGRCAAGYVQRYLMQHDLLADRQREGVTEYNVTDETDSFGKTASIFLGQEVAGTVNRVELVE
;
A
#
# COMPACT_ATOMS: atom_id res chain seq x y z
N MET A 1 -13.47 19.26 -13.10
CA MET A 1 -13.49 17.85 -13.56
C MET A 1 -12.24 17.57 -14.38
N ASP A 2 -11.63 16.40 -14.23
CA ASP A 2 -10.34 16.07 -14.84
C ASP A 2 -10.32 14.59 -15.25
N ASN A 3 -10.24 14.33 -16.53
CA ASN A 3 -10.28 12.97 -17.09
C ASN A 3 -8.91 12.29 -17.20
N ARG A 4 -7.83 12.91 -16.71
CA ARG A 4 -6.53 12.26 -16.60
C ARG A 4 -6.60 11.10 -15.60
N ALA A 5 -5.72 10.13 -15.74
CA ALA A 5 -5.71 8.95 -14.88
C ALA A 5 -5.14 9.22 -13.48
N ILE A 6 -5.41 8.33 -12.54
CA ILE A 6 -4.66 8.25 -11.28
C ILE A 6 -3.43 7.36 -11.52
N GLY A 7 -2.23 7.90 -11.32
CA GLY A 7 -1.00 7.13 -11.34
C GLY A 7 -0.80 6.41 -10.01
N VAL A 8 -0.61 5.10 -10.03
CA VAL A 8 -0.37 4.29 -8.82
C VAL A 8 0.89 3.47 -9.02
N PHE A 9 1.79 3.46 -8.05
CA PHE A 9 2.97 2.61 -8.13
C PHE A 9 3.25 1.84 -6.83
N ASP A 10 3.90 0.71 -7.02
CA ASP A 10 4.37 -0.17 -5.94
C ASP A 10 5.67 -0.85 -6.35
N SER A 11 6.41 -1.35 -5.37
CA SER A 11 7.63 -2.13 -5.62
C SER A 11 7.40 -3.47 -6.34
N GLY A 12 6.15 -3.86 -6.54
CA GLY A 12 5.79 -5.14 -7.16
C GLY A 12 4.30 -5.22 -7.48
N LEU A 13 3.60 -6.20 -6.92
CA LEU A 13 2.18 -6.45 -7.17
C LEU A 13 1.27 -6.10 -5.98
N GLY A 14 1.84 -5.87 -4.81
CA GLY A 14 1.07 -5.62 -3.59
C GLY A 14 0.17 -4.40 -3.67
N GLY A 15 0.61 -3.35 -4.39
CA GLY A 15 -0.16 -2.13 -4.60
C GLY A 15 -1.49 -2.30 -5.32
N LEU A 16 -1.72 -3.45 -5.96
CA LEU A 16 -3.01 -3.82 -6.54
C LEU A 16 -4.13 -3.90 -5.49
N THR A 17 -3.80 -4.12 -4.21
CA THR A 17 -4.79 -3.99 -3.12
C THR A 17 -5.35 -2.57 -3.02
N ALA A 18 -4.52 -1.54 -3.23
CA ALA A 18 -4.98 -0.16 -3.27
C ALA A 18 -5.75 0.16 -4.57
N VAL A 19 -5.33 -0.41 -5.71
CA VAL A 19 -6.07 -0.30 -6.99
C VAL A 19 -7.49 -0.86 -6.84
N LYS A 20 -7.65 -2.03 -6.22
CA LYS A 20 -8.95 -2.61 -5.91
C LYS A 20 -9.85 -1.65 -5.12
N GLU A 21 -9.32 -1.00 -4.10
CA GLU A 21 -10.07 -0.04 -3.29
C GLU A 21 -10.38 1.26 -4.04
N LEU A 22 -9.46 1.70 -4.93
CA LEU A 22 -9.72 2.84 -5.82
C LEU A 22 -10.89 2.53 -6.77
N HIS A 23 -10.90 1.40 -7.44
CA HIS A 23 -12.03 0.99 -8.30
C HIS A 23 -13.36 0.94 -7.54
N ARG A 24 -13.34 0.44 -6.31
CA ARG A 24 -14.55 0.37 -5.47
C ARG A 24 -15.09 1.76 -5.10
N LEU A 25 -14.21 2.73 -4.81
CA LEU A 25 -14.59 4.07 -4.35
C LEU A 25 -14.74 5.08 -5.49
N LEU A 26 -14.03 4.87 -6.59
CA LEU A 26 -13.89 5.77 -7.73
C LEU A 26 -14.07 4.97 -9.03
N PRO A 27 -15.25 4.37 -9.26
CA PRO A 27 -15.45 3.41 -10.36
C PRO A 27 -15.27 4.03 -11.75
N ASN A 28 -15.34 5.34 -11.89
CA ASN A 28 -15.22 6.02 -13.19
C ASN A 28 -13.80 6.56 -13.45
N GLU A 29 -12.86 6.37 -12.53
CA GLU A 29 -11.48 6.83 -12.69
C GLU A 29 -10.63 5.83 -13.47
N ASP A 30 -9.91 6.30 -14.47
CA ASP A 30 -8.85 5.50 -15.09
C ASP A 30 -7.63 5.45 -14.16
N ILE A 31 -6.95 4.30 -14.15
CA ILE A 31 -5.76 4.07 -13.35
C ILE A 31 -4.60 3.64 -14.25
N ILE A 32 -3.43 4.23 -14.05
CA ILE A 32 -2.17 3.75 -14.60
C ILE A 32 -1.36 3.19 -13.45
N TYR A 33 -1.23 1.86 -13.43
CA TYR A 33 -0.47 1.15 -12.41
C TYR A 33 0.93 0.84 -12.90
N LEU A 34 1.93 1.08 -12.07
CA LEU A 34 3.30 0.62 -12.25
C LEU A 34 3.70 -0.31 -11.09
N GLY A 35 4.03 -1.55 -11.42
CA GLY A 35 4.66 -2.51 -10.49
C GLY A 35 6.11 -2.73 -10.88
N ASP A 36 7.06 -2.33 -10.02
CA ASP A 36 8.49 -2.52 -10.27
C ASP A 36 8.95 -3.95 -9.95
N THR A 37 8.35 -4.90 -10.68
CA THR A 37 8.51 -6.35 -10.44
C THR A 37 9.92 -6.85 -10.67
N GLY A 38 10.72 -6.20 -11.51
CA GLY A 38 12.11 -6.59 -11.80
C GLY A 38 13.11 -6.26 -10.67
N ARG A 39 12.73 -5.43 -9.67
CA ARG A 39 13.65 -4.98 -8.61
C ARG A 39 13.17 -5.32 -7.20
N VAL A 40 12.12 -6.13 -7.07
CA VAL A 40 11.61 -6.62 -5.77
C VAL A 40 12.66 -7.46 -5.02
N PRO A 41 12.61 -7.51 -3.68
CA PRO A 41 11.80 -6.68 -2.79
C PRO A 41 12.52 -5.38 -2.39
N TYR A 42 11.79 -4.26 -2.27
CA TYR A 42 12.34 -3.00 -1.76
C TYR A 42 12.60 -3.03 -0.24
N GLY A 43 11.83 -3.82 0.48
CA GLY A 43 11.83 -3.83 1.96
C GLY A 43 13.15 -4.19 2.64
N SER A 44 14.08 -4.80 1.90
CA SER A 44 15.43 -5.18 2.37
C SER A 44 16.53 -4.22 1.86
N ARG A 45 16.20 -3.28 0.96
CA ARG A 45 17.17 -2.37 0.33
C ARG A 45 17.58 -1.24 1.27
N SER A 46 18.68 -0.54 0.89
CA SER A 46 19.10 0.68 1.57
C SER A 46 18.12 1.82 1.30
N ARG A 47 18.14 2.85 2.16
CA ARG A 47 17.29 4.02 2.00
C ARG A 47 17.53 4.73 0.66
N GLU A 48 18.79 4.87 0.27
CA GLU A 48 19.23 5.52 -0.97
C GLU A 48 18.71 4.78 -2.20
N THR A 49 18.81 3.45 -2.18
CA THR A 49 18.30 2.59 -3.26
C THR A 49 16.79 2.70 -3.40
N ILE A 50 16.05 2.69 -2.28
CA ILE A 50 14.58 2.83 -2.29
C ILE A 50 14.18 4.18 -2.88
N ILE A 51 14.87 5.27 -2.48
CA ILE A 51 14.60 6.62 -3.00
C ILE A 51 14.88 6.68 -4.51
N LYS A 52 16.03 6.15 -4.96
CA LYS A 52 16.37 6.12 -6.39
C LYS A 52 15.28 5.39 -7.19
N TYR A 53 14.88 4.22 -6.74
CA TYR A 53 13.86 3.42 -7.43
C TYR A 53 12.50 4.14 -7.44
N ALA A 54 12.08 4.68 -6.31
CA ALA A 54 10.82 5.43 -6.22
C ALA A 54 10.79 6.67 -7.14
N GLN A 55 11.93 7.35 -7.32
CA GLN A 55 12.02 8.47 -8.26
C GLN A 55 11.83 8.00 -9.70
N GLN A 56 12.48 6.91 -10.11
CA GLN A 56 12.33 6.32 -11.44
C GLN A 56 10.89 5.84 -11.71
N ASP A 57 10.24 5.24 -10.68
CA ASP A 57 8.83 4.85 -10.76
C ASP A 57 7.92 6.07 -10.97
N ILE A 58 8.17 7.15 -10.22
CA ILE A 58 7.43 8.41 -10.34
C ILE A 58 7.69 9.05 -11.70
N ASP A 59 8.93 9.12 -12.14
CA ASP A 59 9.30 9.71 -13.43
C ASP A 59 8.61 8.99 -14.58
N PHE A 60 8.52 7.65 -14.52
CA PHE A 60 7.74 6.88 -15.49
C PHE A 60 6.26 7.29 -15.47
N LEU A 61 5.64 7.38 -14.32
CA LEU A 61 4.23 7.79 -14.22
C LEU A 61 4.01 9.21 -14.74
N LEU A 62 4.97 10.12 -14.53
CA LEU A 62 4.90 11.49 -15.02
C LEU A 62 5.05 11.59 -16.56
N THR A 63 5.53 10.54 -17.25
CA THR A 63 5.45 10.48 -18.73
C THR A 63 4.03 10.22 -19.23
N LYS A 64 3.13 9.79 -18.35
CA LYS A 64 1.73 9.51 -18.66
C LYS A 64 0.84 10.71 -18.31
N ASP A 65 -0.34 10.76 -18.92
CA ASP A 65 -1.33 11.81 -18.63
C ASP A 65 -2.07 11.49 -17.32
N ILE A 66 -1.44 11.84 -16.20
CA ILE A 66 -1.98 11.59 -14.85
C ILE A 66 -2.30 12.88 -14.10
N LYS A 67 -3.27 12.83 -13.22
CA LYS A 67 -3.69 13.97 -12.36
C LYS A 67 -3.22 13.86 -10.91
N LEU A 68 -2.76 12.69 -10.47
CA LEU A 68 -2.30 12.43 -9.12
C LEU A 68 -1.39 11.20 -9.13
N VAL A 69 -0.38 11.18 -8.27
CA VAL A 69 0.46 10.00 -7.97
C VAL A 69 0.09 9.45 -6.60
N LEU A 70 -0.21 8.14 -6.52
CA LEU A 70 -0.36 7.38 -5.29
C LEU A 70 0.81 6.38 -5.14
N ALA A 71 1.66 6.57 -4.13
CA ALA A 71 2.59 5.54 -3.69
C ALA A 71 1.85 4.51 -2.83
N ALA A 72 1.49 3.38 -3.42
CA ALA A 72 0.82 2.30 -2.70
C ALA A 72 1.78 1.49 -1.82
N CYS A 73 3.08 1.45 -2.14
CA CYS A 73 4.10 0.70 -1.43
C CYS A 73 4.38 1.25 -0.02
N GLY A 74 4.22 0.41 1.02
CA GLY A 74 4.53 0.79 2.40
C GLY A 74 6.01 1.17 2.61
N THR A 75 6.91 0.49 1.92
CA THR A 75 8.35 0.78 1.96
C THR A 75 8.66 2.14 1.35
N VAL A 76 8.12 2.45 0.18
CA VAL A 76 8.30 3.75 -0.49
C VAL A 76 7.66 4.86 0.34
N SER A 77 6.39 4.74 0.71
CA SER A 77 5.65 5.72 1.50
C SER A 77 6.34 6.09 2.82
N SER A 78 7.05 5.11 3.39
CA SER A 78 7.79 5.29 4.64
C SER A 78 9.19 5.90 4.46
N THR A 79 9.73 5.91 3.23
CA THR A 79 11.15 6.21 2.97
C THR A 79 11.35 7.46 2.12
N LEU A 80 10.43 7.74 1.18
CA LEU A 80 10.54 8.88 0.26
C LEU A 80 10.48 10.21 1.03
N PRO A 81 11.49 11.10 0.87
CA PRO A 81 11.48 12.41 1.51
C PRO A 81 10.37 13.31 0.98
N LYS A 82 9.77 14.13 1.87
CA LYS A 82 8.77 15.12 1.48
C LYS A 82 9.30 16.15 0.50
N GLU A 83 10.59 16.46 0.55
CA GLU A 83 11.29 17.39 -0.33
C GLU A 83 11.26 16.92 -1.80
N ILE A 84 11.08 15.63 -2.05
CA ILE A 84 10.91 15.06 -3.38
C ILE A 84 9.44 15.10 -3.76
N SER A 85 8.56 14.53 -2.95
CA SER A 85 7.14 14.42 -3.27
C SER A 85 6.42 15.77 -3.39
N SER A 86 6.86 16.79 -2.65
CA SER A 86 6.29 18.15 -2.71
C SER A 86 6.66 18.95 -3.96
N LYS A 87 7.64 18.49 -4.73
CA LYS A 87 8.09 19.15 -5.97
C LYS A 87 7.48 18.56 -7.23
N LEU A 88 6.66 17.53 -7.09
CA LEU A 88 6.02 16.89 -8.25
C LEU A 88 5.01 17.86 -8.90
N PRO A 89 4.87 17.81 -10.23
CA PRO A 89 3.94 18.68 -10.95
C PRO A 89 2.47 18.31 -10.74
N VAL A 90 2.22 17.18 -10.10
CA VAL A 90 0.89 16.70 -9.72
C VAL A 90 0.85 16.35 -8.23
N PRO A 91 -0.32 16.36 -7.60
CA PRO A 91 -0.48 15.94 -6.21
C PRO A 91 0.08 14.53 -5.94
N TYR A 92 0.69 14.37 -4.78
CA TYR A 92 1.22 13.08 -4.31
C TYR A 92 0.47 12.62 -3.07
N ALA A 93 0.05 11.38 -3.08
CA ALA A 93 -0.53 10.68 -1.94
C ALA A 93 0.33 9.47 -1.56
N ASP A 94 0.34 9.14 -0.27
CA ASP A 94 0.97 7.95 0.28
C ASP A 94 0.01 7.19 1.20
N ILE A 95 0.41 6.00 1.64
CA ILE A 95 -0.42 5.19 2.52
C ILE A 95 -0.19 5.46 4.02
N VAL A 96 0.86 6.18 4.40
CA VAL A 96 1.25 6.38 5.82
C VAL A 96 0.33 7.36 6.52
N GLN A 97 0.13 8.55 5.94
CA GLN A 97 -0.66 9.60 6.57
C GLN A 97 -2.13 9.21 6.76
N PRO A 98 -2.85 8.70 5.73
CA PRO A 98 -4.23 8.28 5.87
C PRO A 98 -4.41 7.14 6.88
N ALA A 99 -3.49 6.16 6.91
CA ALA A 99 -3.55 5.05 7.86
C ALA A 99 -3.28 5.51 9.29
N ALA A 100 -2.33 6.45 9.50
CA ALA A 100 -2.07 7.03 10.81
C ALA A 100 -3.28 7.82 11.33
N GLN A 101 -3.95 8.60 10.48
CA GLN A 101 -5.18 9.32 10.82
C GLN A 101 -6.29 8.35 11.25
N GLN A 102 -6.52 7.30 10.47
CA GLN A 102 -7.54 6.30 10.77
C GLN A 102 -7.22 5.53 12.07
N ALA A 103 -5.97 5.13 12.28
CA ALA A 103 -5.55 4.45 13.49
C ALA A 103 -5.73 5.33 14.73
N CYS A 104 -5.36 6.61 14.66
CA CYS A 104 -5.58 7.57 15.74
C CYS A 104 -7.07 7.82 16.05
N ALA A 105 -7.92 7.75 15.05
CA ALA A 105 -9.37 7.93 15.22
C ALA A 105 -10.03 6.70 15.86
N LEU A 106 -9.52 5.49 15.58
CA LEU A 106 -10.16 4.24 16.02
C LEU A 106 -9.54 3.62 17.28
N THR A 107 -8.30 3.99 17.64
CA THR A 107 -7.70 3.44 18.87
C THR A 107 -8.45 3.90 20.11
N SER A 108 -8.84 2.94 20.94
CA SER A 108 -9.57 3.18 22.19
C SER A 108 -8.64 3.36 23.39
N GLY A 109 -7.54 2.62 23.44
CA GLY A 109 -6.55 2.62 24.52
C GLY A 109 -5.24 3.31 24.19
N GLY A 110 -5.09 3.88 22.98
CA GLY A 110 -3.89 4.56 22.55
C GLY A 110 -2.67 3.63 22.37
N ARG A 111 -2.89 2.36 22.01
CA ARG A 111 -1.83 1.35 21.86
C ARG A 111 -1.88 0.77 20.45
N ILE A 112 -1.13 1.39 19.53
CA ILE A 112 -1.14 1.04 18.11
C ILE A 112 0.05 0.16 17.76
N GLY A 113 -0.21 -1.02 17.20
CA GLY A 113 0.77 -1.87 16.56
C GLY A 113 0.98 -1.50 15.09
N VAL A 114 2.18 -1.72 14.58
CA VAL A 114 2.51 -1.59 13.15
C VAL A 114 3.29 -2.82 12.72
N VAL A 115 2.80 -3.55 11.74
CA VAL A 115 3.54 -4.58 11.03
C VAL A 115 3.92 -4.09 9.64
N GLY A 116 5.10 -4.47 9.15
CA GLY A 116 5.59 -4.00 7.85
C GLY A 116 6.90 -4.66 7.46
N THR A 117 7.54 -4.15 6.41
CA THR A 117 8.89 -4.56 6.02
C THR A 117 9.95 -4.01 6.97
N ASN A 118 11.18 -4.53 6.90
CA ASN A 118 12.29 -4.00 7.68
C ASN A 118 12.52 -2.49 7.41
N ALA A 119 12.45 -2.06 6.15
CA ALA A 119 12.64 -0.66 5.79
C ALA A 119 11.51 0.23 6.37
N THR A 120 10.27 -0.21 6.27
CA THR A 120 9.09 0.48 6.85
C THR A 120 9.28 0.73 8.35
N LEU A 121 9.68 -0.30 9.10
CA LEU A 121 9.84 -0.18 10.55
C LEU A 121 11.07 0.66 10.92
N ARG A 122 12.20 0.48 10.21
CA ARG A 122 13.40 1.31 10.45
C ARG A 122 13.16 2.82 10.24
N SER A 123 12.32 3.19 9.28
CA SER A 123 12.00 4.60 9.00
C SER A 123 11.23 5.29 10.13
N ASN A 124 10.47 4.49 10.90
CA ASN A 124 9.52 4.95 11.93
C ASN A 124 8.50 5.99 11.40
N ALA A 125 8.17 5.94 10.10
CA ALA A 125 7.27 6.91 9.48
C ALA A 125 5.86 6.88 10.09
N PHE A 126 5.27 5.69 10.27
CA PHE A 126 3.98 5.54 10.95
C PHE A 126 4.03 6.11 12.38
N GLY A 127 5.06 5.78 13.16
CA GLY A 127 5.21 6.30 14.51
C GLY A 127 5.33 7.84 14.56
N LYS A 128 6.03 8.45 13.60
CA LYS A 128 6.13 9.91 13.48
C LYS A 128 4.77 10.52 13.11
N ALA A 129 4.08 9.95 12.12
CA ALA A 129 2.77 10.41 11.66
C ALA A 129 1.72 10.30 12.79
N ILE A 130 1.66 9.18 13.50
CA ILE A 130 0.74 8.98 14.63
C ILE A 130 1.01 10.00 15.73
N ARG A 131 2.27 10.16 16.16
CA ARG A 131 2.62 11.12 17.23
C ARG A 131 2.38 12.58 16.84
N SER A 132 2.43 12.93 15.56
CA SER A 132 2.08 14.29 15.11
C SER A 132 0.57 14.57 15.19
N ILE A 133 -0.28 13.53 15.22
CA ILE A 133 -1.74 13.63 15.35
C ILE A 133 -2.15 13.50 16.83
N ARG A 134 -1.61 12.49 17.52
CA ARG A 134 -1.90 12.18 18.92
C ARG A 134 -0.61 11.82 19.67
N ALA A 135 -0.08 12.76 20.44
CA ALA A 135 1.18 12.60 21.16
C ALA A 135 1.11 11.60 22.34
N ASP A 136 -0.09 11.33 22.85
CA ASP A 136 -0.37 10.40 23.94
C ASP A 136 -0.33 8.92 23.52
N VAL A 137 -0.36 8.64 22.23
CA VAL A 137 -0.44 7.28 21.69
C VAL A 137 0.93 6.59 21.72
N ARG A 138 0.93 5.32 22.16
CA ARG A 138 2.09 4.44 22.11
C ARG A 138 2.08 3.61 20.84
N VAL A 139 3.20 3.59 20.14
CA VAL A 139 3.36 2.86 18.87
C VAL A 139 4.40 1.77 19.03
N PHE A 140 4.01 0.54 18.68
CA PHE A 140 4.82 -0.67 18.74
C PHE A 140 4.98 -1.24 17.34
N GLY A 141 6.20 -1.52 16.92
CA GLY A 141 6.47 -2.03 15.58
C GLY A 141 7.10 -3.40 15.59
N ASN A 142 6.70 -4.28 14.66
CA ASN A 142 7.41 -5.53 14.40
C ASN A 142 7.56 -5.77 12.90
N PRO A 143 8.79 -5.97 12.37
CA PRO A 143 9.00 -6.31 10.97
C PRO A 143 8.58 -7.75 10.69
N CYS A 144 7.84 -7.98 9.59
CA CYS A 144 7.29 -9.27 9.23
C CYS A 144 7.66 -9.69 7.78
N PRO A 145 8.96 -9.71 7.42
CA PRO A 145 9.39 -9.85 6.02
C PRO A 145 8.92 -11.15 5.34
N LEU A 146 8.79 -12.24 6.09
CA LEU A 146 8.42 -13.54 5.53
C LEU A 146 6.98 -13.57 5.00
N LEU A 147 6.10 -12.71 5.54
CA LEU A 147 4.68 -12.67 5.11
C LEU A 147 4.53 -12.24 3.65
N VAL A 148 5.44 -11.42 3.11
CA VAL A 148 5.43 -11.03 1.68
C VAL A 148 5.55 -12.28 0.81
N HIS A 149 6.54 -13.13 1.07
CA HIS A 149 6.78 -14.35 0.30
C HIS A 149 5.63 -15.36 0.40
N LEU A 150 5.02 -15.49 1.59
CA LEU A 150 3.86 -16.38 1.77
C LEU A 150 2.65 -15.90 0.95
N VAL A 151 2.41 -14.59 0.91
CA VAL A 151 1.33 -14.01 0.10
C VAL A 151 1.60 -14.22 -1.39
N GLU A 152 2.81 -13.91 -1.86
CA GLU A 152 3.20 -14.11 -3.27
C GLU A 152 3.16 -15.58 -3.70
N ALA A 153 3.41 -16.50 -2.77
CA ALA A 153 3.22 -17.93 -2.98
C ALA A 153 1.75 -18.38 -2.96
N GLY A 154 0.78 -17.46 -2.78
CA GLY A 154 -0.65 -17.75 -2.74
C GLY A 154 -1.11 -18.41 -1.43
N MET A 155 -0.30 -18.42 -0.38
CA MET A 155 -0.60 -19.03 0.91
C MET A 155 -1.46 -18.10 1.79
N VAL A 156 -2.58 -17.63 1.23
CA VAL A 156 -3.44 -16.59 1.85
C VAL A 156 -4.73 -17.15 2.48
N GLN A 157 -4.98 -18.44 2.34
CA GLN A 157 -6.21 -19.05 2.84
C GLN A 157 -6.27 -18.97 4.38
N PRO A 158 -7.45 -18.70 4.97
CA PRO A 158 -7.59 -18.52 6.42
C PRO A 158 -7.18 -19.74 7.25
N ASP A 159 -7.23 -20.92 6.69
CA ASP A 159 -6.86 -22.21 7.31
C ASP A 159 -5.41 -22.63 7.03
N ASN A 160 -4.64 -21.84 6.27
CA ASN A 160 -3.23 -22.14 6.00
C ASN A 160 -2.41 -22.12 7.29
N GLN A 161 -1.92 -23.29 7.69
CA GLN A 161 -1.21 -23.47 8.95
C GLN A 161 0.14 -22.76 8.98
N ILE A 162 0.91 -22.79 7.87
CA ILE A 162 2.24 -22.17 7.78
C ILE A 162 2.09 -20.66 7.96
N THR A 163 1.17 -20.05 7.22
CA THR A 163 0.92 -18.61 7.32
C THR A 163 0.38 -18.23 8.69
N SER A 164 -0.54 -19.03 9.25
CA SER A 164 -1.09 -18.78 10.59
C SER A 164 -0.02 -18.81 11.67
N LEU A 165 0.86 -19.81 11.67
CA LEU A 165 1.98 -19.91 12.63
C LEU A 165 2.97 -18.76 12.46
N THR A 166 3.26 -18.37 11.20
CA THR A 166 4.16 -17.25 10.92
C THR A 166 3.58 -15.92 11.40
N VAL A 167 2.28 -15.67 11.14
CA VAL A 167 1.59 -14.47 11.64
C VAL A 167 1.56 -14.47 13.16
N GLN A 168 1.26 -15.60 13.82
CA GLN A 168 1.25 -15.73 15.27
C GLN A 168 2.63 -15.37 15.87
N MET A 169 3.71 -15.91 15.32
CA MET A 169 5.08 -15.59 15.74
C MET A 169 5.36 -14.08 15.68
N TYR A 170 4.93 -13.42 14.61
CA TYR A 170 5.12 -11.98 14.45
C TYR A 170 4.19 -11.14 15.33
N LEU A 171 3.00 -11.62 15.66
CA LEU A 171 2.06 -10.92 16.53
C LEU A 171 2.43 -11.00 18.02
N GLU A 172 3.13 -12.06 18.45
CA GLU A 172 3.40 -12.30 19.86
C GLU A 172 4.02 -11.09 20.60
N PRO A 173 5.06 -10.39 20.09
CA PRO A 173 5.59 -9.20 20.75
C PRO A 173 4.56 -8.07 20.90
N LEU A 174 3.70 -7.88 19.89
CA LEU A 174 2.69 -6.83 19.86
C LEU A 174 1.52 -7.15 20.82
N MET A 175 1.15 -8.42 20.93
CA MET A 175 0.11 -8.89 21.87
C MET A 175 0.54 -8.69 23.33
N ARG A 176 1.82 -8.89 23.66
CA ARG A 176 2.38 -8.58 24.99
C ARG A 176 2.22 -7.10 25.33
N GLU A 177 2.26 -6.23 24.34
CA GLU A 177 2.03 -4.79 24.49
C GLU A 177 0.55 -4.41 24.55
N LYS A 178 -0.37 -5.37 24.48
CA LYS A 178 -1.83 -5.16 24.56
C LYS A 178 -2.31 -4.07 23.58
N ILE A 179 -1.89 -4.19 22.32
CA ILE A 179 -2.35 -3.26 21.26
C ILE A 179 -3.86 -3.38 21.08
N ASP A 180 -4.52 -2.27 20.78
CA ASP A 180 -5.96 -2.22 20.46
C ASP A 180 -6.23 -1.96 18.96
N THR A 181 -5.19 -1.53 18.27
CA THR A 181 -5.23 -1.22 16.82
C THR A 181 -3.95 -1.73 16.17
N LEU A 182 -4.05 -2.30 14.97
CA LEU A 182 -2.91 -2.80 14.21
C LEU A 182 -2.94 -2.28 12.77
N ILE A 183 -1.89 -1.56 12.37
CA ILE A 183 -1.70 -1.12 10.99
C ILE A 183 -0.97 -2.22 10.21
N LEU A 184 -1.57 -2.67 9.10
CA LEU A 184 -1.01 -3.62 8.16
C LEU A 184 -0.10 -2.89 7.15
N GLY A 185 1.07 -2.40 7.61
CA GLY A 185 1.95 -1.45 6.92
C GLY A 185 2.71 -1.99 5.69
N CYS A 186 2.24 -3.07 5.10
CA CYS A 186 2.70 -3.60 3.81
C CYS A 186 1.48 -3.94 2.95
N THR A 187 1.55 -3.65 1.66
CA THR A 187 0.47 -3.87 0.69
C THR A 187 0.03 -5.34 0.54
N HIS A 188 0.86 -6.27 0.95
CA HIS A 188 0.56 -7.71 0.94
C HIS A 188 -0.33 -8.14 2.11
N TYR A 189 -0.21 -7.47 3.26
CA TYR A 189 -0.81 -7.97 4.51
C TYR A 189 -2.33 -7.88 4.58
N PRO A 190 -3.03 -6.97 3.86
CA PRO A 190 -4.49 -7.01 3.79
C PRO A 190 -5.06 -8.34 3.27
N LEU A 191 -4.30 -9.11 2.46
CA LEU A 191 -4.70 -10.46 2.02
C LEU A 191 -4.71 -11.49 3.15
N LEU A 192 -4.05 -11.20 4.26
CA LEU A 192 -4.02 -12.04 5.47
C LEU A 192 -4.96 -11.50 6.57
N TYR A 193 -5.89 -10.60 6.22
CA TYR A 193 -6.78 -9.92 7.16
C TYR A 193 -7.49 -10.90 8.11
N ASP A 194 -8.08 -11.96 7.57
CA ASP A 194 -8.83 -12.95 8.36
C ASP A 194 -7.93 -13.74 9.31
N ILE A 195 -6.69 -14.04 8.91
CA ILE A 195 -5.69 -14.70 9.75
C ILE A 195 -5.29 -13.77 10.91
N PHE A 196 -4.97 -12.52 10.61
CA PHE A 196 -4.66 -11.52 11.65
C PHE A 196 -5.82 -11.35 12.63
N ASN A 197 -7.03 -11.16 12.10
CA ASN A 197 -8.21 -10.89 12.91
C ASN A 197 -8.56 -12.07 13.84
N ARG A 198 -8.50 -13.28 13.33
CA ARG A 198 -8.72 -14.52 14.12
C ARG A 198 -7.67 -14.66 15.22
N LEU A 199 -6.38 -14.48 14.92
CA LEU A 199 -5.29 -14.64 15.90
C LEU A 199 -5.31 -13.55 16.98
N LEU A 200 -5.85 -12.38 16.66
CA LEU A 200 -6.07 -11.27 17.60
C LEU A 200 -7.41 -11.36 18.34
N GLY A 201 -8.14 -12.47 18.19
CA GLY A 201 -9.40 -12.73 18.88
C GLY A 201 -10.52 -11.74 18.53
N TYR A 202 -10.46 -11.10 17.37
CA TYR A 202 -11.42 -10.08 16.89
C TYR A 202 -11.54 -8.85 17.82
N GLN A 203 -10.52 -8.60 18.65
CA GLN A 203 -10.53 -7.51 19.65
C GLN A 203 -9.64 -6.33 19.25
N VAL A 204 -8.80 -6.50 18.23
CA VAL A 204 -7.89 -5.47 17.74
C VAL A 204 -8.41 -4.93 16.41
N THR A 205 -8.53 -3.61 16.30
CA THR A 205 -8.94 -2.96 15.05
C THR A 205 -7.82 -3.04 14.02
N LEU A 206 -8.06 -3.67 12.89
CA LEU A 206 -7.11 -3.75 11.79
C LEU A 206 -7.27 -2.55 10.84
N ILE A 207 -6.15 -1.92 10.51
CA ILE A 207 -6.09 -0.80 9.56
C ILE A 207 -5.41 -1.28 8.28
N ASP A 208 -6.14 -1.20 7.18
CA ASP A 208 -5.63 -1.40 5.83
C ASP A 208 -5.19 -0.05 5.24
N PRO A 209 -3.87 0.19 5.06
CA PRO A 209 -3.38 1.47 4.56
C PRO A 209 -3.79 1.76 3.10
N GLY A 210 -3.91 0.74 2.26
CA GLY A 210 -4.37 0.89 0.87
C GLY A 210 -5.80 1.43 0.80
N ARG A 211 -6.69 0.84 1.62
CA ARG A 211 -8.07 1.32 1.76
C ARG A 211 -8.15 2.75 2.30
N CYS A 212 -7.31 3.07 3.30
CA CYS A 212 -7.25 4.42 3.85
C CYS A 212 -6.78 5.44 2.81
N ALA A 213 -5.76 5.08 2.01
CA ALA A 213 -5.24 5.93 0.95
C ALA A 213 -6.25 6.13 -0.18
N ALA A 214 -6.96 5.09 -0.61
CA ALA A 214 -8.02 5.20 -1.61
C ALA A 214 -9.13 6.16 -1.15
N GLY A 215 -9.54 6.07 0.12
CA GLY A 215 -10.49 7.02 0.72
C GLY A 215 -9.94 8.46 0.82
N TYR A 216 -8.63 8.61 1.05
CA TYR A 216 -7.99 9.93 0.99
C TYR A 216 -8.00 10.49 -0.43
N VAL A 217 -7.60 9.70 -1.42
CA VAL A 217 -7.60 10.11 -2.84
C VAL A 217 -9.02 10.53 -3.27
N GLN A 218 -10.05 9.75 -2.93
CA GLN A 218 -11.43 10.11 -3.22
C GLN A 218 -11.79 11.49 -2.68
N ARG A 219 -11.55 11.73 -1.38
CA ARG A 219 -11.84 13.03 -0.76
C ARG A 219 -11.05 14.16 -1.41
N TYR A 220 -9.77 13.92 -1.72
CA TYR A 220 -8.91 14.91 -2.37
C TYR A 220 -9.46 15.31 -3.75
N LEU A 221 -9.78 14.33 -4.59
CA LEU A 221 -10.33 14.60 -5.93
C LEU A 221 -11.67 15.33 -5.86
N MET A 222 -12.54 14.97 -4.92
CA MET A 222 -13.81 15.68 -4.70
C MET A 222 -13.59 17.13 -4.27
N GLN A 223 -12.69 17.38 -3.32
CA GLN A 223 -12.44 18.72 -2.76
C GLN A 223 -11.78 19.68 -3.77
N HIS A 224 -11.11 19.15 -4.80
CA HIS A 224 -10.40 19.95 -5.80
C HIS A 224 -11.06 19.91 -7.19
N ASP A 225 -12.29 19.38 -7.30
CA ASP A 225 -13.03 19.25 -8.56
C ASP A 225 -12.26 18.47 -9.64
N LEU A 226 -11.50 17.45 -9.21
CA LEU A 226 -10.66 16.62 -10.08
C LEU A 226 -11.29 15.26 -10.41
N LEU A 227 -12.53 14.99 -10.02
CA LEU A 227 -13.21 13.76 -10.41
C LEU A 227 -13.39 13.69 -11.92
N ALA A 228 -13.27 12.47 -12.47
CA ALA A 228 -13.56 12.22 -13.87
C ALA A 228 -15.03 12.46 -14.19
N ASP A 229 -15.27 13.10 -15.34
CA ASP A 229 -16.61 13.33 -15.90
C ASP A 229 -16.90 12.33 -17.02
N ARG A 230 -17.08 11.07 -16.64
CA ARG A 230 -17.32 9.98 -17.59
C ARG A 230 -18.51 9.15 -17.17
N GLN A 231 -19.26 8.66 -18.18
CA GLN A 231 -20.41 7.77 -17.99
C GLN A 231 -20.04 6.28 -18.11
N ARG A 232 -18.72 5.94 -18.14
CA ARG A 232 -18.21 4.58 -18.21
C ARG A 232 -17.40 4.23 -16.99
N GLU A 233 -17.28 2.94 -16.72
CA GLU A 233 -16.29 2.44 -15.76
C GLU A 233 -14.86 2.80 -16.20
N GLY A 234 -14.04 3.10 -15.24
CA GLY A 234 -12.62 3.35 -15.43
C GLY A 234 -11.89 2.08 -15.84
N VAL A 235 -10.81 2.24 -16.56
CA VAL A 235 -9.94 1.13 -16.97
C VAL A 235 -8.60 1.24 -16.26
N THR A 236 -7.91 0.10 -16.07
CA THR A 236 -6.54 0.09 -15.58
C THR A 236 -5.57 -0.33 -16.68
N GLU A 237 -4.57 0.50 -16.92
CA GLU A 237 -3.36 0.14 -17.65
C GLU A 237 -2.34 -0.37 -16.63
N TYR A 238 -1.93 -1.63 -16.79
CA TYR A 238 -0.91 -2.23 -15.92
C TYR A 238 0.44 -2.19 -16.61
N ASN A 239 1.46 -1.66 -15.93
CA ASN A 239 2.83 -1.63 -16.38
C ASN A 239 3.70 -2.35 -15.36
N VAL A 240 4.57 -3.25 -15.84
CA VAL A 240 5.49 -4.02 -15.00
C VAL A 240 6.89 -3.99 -15.60
N THR A 241 7.91 -4.08 -14.75
CA THR A 241 9.32 -4.00 -15.20
C THR A 241 9.94 -5.37 -15.48
N ASP A 242 9.21 -6.45 -15.26
CA ASP A 242 9.61 -7.83 -15.55
C ASP A 242 8.59 -8.52 -16.46
N GLU A 243 8.69 -9.84 -16.58
CA GLU A 243 7.84 -10.63 -17.48
C GLU A 243 6.34 -10.53 -17.14
N THR A 244 5.53 -10.50 -18.19
CA THR A 244 4.06 -10.34 -18.07
C THR A 244 3.32 -11.67 -17.98
N ASP A 245 3.93 -12.80 -18.35
CA ASP A 245 3.26 -14.10 -18.48
C ASP A 245 2.65 -14.61 -17.15
N SER A 246 3.34 -14.40 -16.03
CA SER A 246 2.84 -14.78 -14.70
C SER A 246 2.01 -13.71 -14.02
N PHE A 247 2.00 -12.50 -14.56
CA PHE A 247 1.34 -11.34 -13.95
C PHE A 247 -0.12 -11.60 -13.63
N GLY A 248 -0.90 -12.04 -14.63
CA GLY A 248 -2.35 -12.20 -14.48
C GLY A 248 -2.75 -13.12 -13.32
N LYS A 249 -2.06 -14.25 -13.15
CA LYS A 249 -2.33 -15.20 -12.07
C LYS A 249 -2.01 -14.62 -10.69
N THR A 250 -0.87 -13.96 -10.55
CA THR A 250 -0.47 -13.38 -9.26
C THR A 250 -1.28 -12.13 -8.95
N ALA A 251 -1.50 -11.26 -9.94
CA ALA A 251 -2.29 -10.04 -9.77
C ALA A 251 -3.75 -10.32 -9.35
N SER A 252 -4.36 -11.40 -9.86
CA SER A 252 -5.73 -11.79 -9.48
C SER A 252 -5.85 -12.13 -7.98
N ILE A 253 -4.79 -12.60 -7.32
CA ILE A 253 -4.79 -12.81 -5.86
C ILE A 253 -5.01 -11.46 -5.13
N PHE A 254 -4.33 -10.41 -5.59
CA PHE A 254 -4.42 -9.08 -4.97
C PHE A 254 -5.72 -8.34 -5.32
N LEU A 255 -6.14 -8.43 -6.57
CA LEU A 255 -7.39 -7.81 -7.03
C LEU A 255 -8.64 -8.54 -6.52
N GLY A 256 -8.54 -9.85 -6.25
CA GLY A 256 -9.67 -10.71 -5.91
C GLY A 256 -10.58 -11.03 -7.12
N GLN A 257 -10.11 -10.74 -8.32
CA GLN A 257 -10.77 -10.97 -9.60
C GLN A 257 -9.73 -11.10 -10.71
N GLU A 258 -10.14 -11.58 -11.88
CA GLU A 258 -9.26 -11.64 -13.06
C GLU A 258 -8.81 -10.24 -13.47
N VAL A 259 -7.61 -10.16 -14.02
CA VAL A 259 -7.05 -8.91 -14.53
C VAL A 259 -7.83 -8.48 -15.77
N ALA A 260 -8.51 -7.35 -15.68
CA ALA A 260 -9.15 -6.70 -16.81
C ALA A 260 -8.32 -5.46 -17.21
N GLY A 261 -7.79 -5.42 -18.42
CA GLY A 261 -6.98 -4.31 -18.91
C GLY A 261 -5.72 -4.76 -19.64
N THR A 262 -4.94 -3.78 -20.10
CA THR A 262 -3.70 -4.02 -20.84
C THR A 262 -2.54 -4.17 -19.87
N VAL A 263 -1.73 -5.21 -20.05
CA VAL A 263 -0.49 -5.44 -19.30
C VAL A 263 0.70 -5.18 -20.23
N ASN A 264 1.53 -4.22 -19.87
CA ASN A 264 2.70 -3.82 -20.63
C ASN A 264 3.98 -4.12 -19.85
N ARG A 265 4.99 -4.64 -20.52
CA ARG A 265 6.35 -4.62 -19.99
C ARG A 265 6.99 -3.27 -20.30
N VAL A 266 7.61 -2.66 -19.30
CA VAL A 266 8.26 -1.35 -19.43
C VAL A 266 9.68 -1.37 -18.89
N GLU A 267 10.52 -0.53 -19.44
CA GLU A 267 11.86 -0.28 -18.93
C GLU A 267 11.90 1.10 -18.28
N LEU A 268 12.46 1.16 -17.07
CA LEU A 268 12.67 2.42 -16.37
C LEU A 268 14.03 3.00 -16.73
N VAL A 269 14.06 4.29 -17.03
CA VAL A 269 15.31 4.98 -17.38
C VAL A 269 16.20 5.08 -16.15
N GLU A 270 17.50 4.78 -16.31
CA GLU A 270 18.51 4.88 -15.25
C GLU A 270 18.85 6.33 -14.86
#